data_c5bef5555e56d809a9f1b6356562d762
#
_entry.id   c5bef5555e56d809a9f1b6356562d762
#
_cell.length_a   1.000
_cell.length_b   1.000
_cell.length_c   1.000
_cell.angle_alpha   90.00
_cell.angle_beta   90.00
_cell.angle_gamma   90.00
#
_symmetry.space_group_name_H-M   'P 1'
#
loop_
_entity.id
_entity.type
_entity.pdbx_description
1 polymer ?
#
loop_
_entity_poly.entity_id
_entity_poly.type
_entity_poly.pdbx_seq_one_letter_code
_entity_poly.pdbx_strand_id
1 'polypeptide(L)'
;MKKIQLTFIKWLILILVSFIITLSFGSKAMAQQKNYMYRIAKIQVDPSQLDKYNIALKEQMTTAIRVEPGVLSYYAVADKKDLSHITIFETYADSAAYKAHIQAPHFKKYKETVQHMVTSLEVVDVDLIGSAKKPGM
;
A
#
# COMPACT_ATOMS: atom_id res chain seq x y z
N MET A 1 28.51 -58.85 -18.78
CA MET A 1 27.36 -58.62 -17.88
C MET A 1 27.60 -57.53 -16.85
N LYS A 2 28.74 -57.42 -16.16
CA LYS A 2 28.99 -56.38 -15.14
C LYS A 2 28.96 -54.93 -15.65
N LYS A 3 29.39 -54.63 -16.89
CA LYS A 3 29.38 -53.27 -17.46
C LYS A 3 27.97 -52.72 -17.75
N ILE A 4 27.03 -53.60 -18.14
CA ILE A 4 25.63 -53.22 -18.43
C ILE A 4 24.90 -52.85 -17.14
N GLN A 5 25.14 -53.56 -16.05
CA GLN A 5 24.55 -53.23 -14.75
C GLN A 5 25.03 -51.87 -14.23
N LEU A 6 26.31 -51.55 -14.40
CA LEU A 6 26.87 -50.27 -13.92
C LEU A 6 26.28 -49.07 -14.67
N THR A 7 26.02 -49.24 -15.96
CA THR A 7 25.39 -48.19 -16.80
C THR A 7 23.93 -47.98 -16.40
N PHE A 8 23.19 -49.04 -16.15
CA PHE A 8 21.78 -48.96 -15.69
C PHE A 8 21.65 -48.29 -14.35
N ILE A 9 22.54 -48.56 -13.39
CA ILE A 9 22.57 -47.92 -12.07
C ILE A 9 22.87 -46.42 -12.18
N LYS A 10 23.78 -46.03 -13.07
CA LYS A 10 24.10 -44.58 -13.30
C LYS A 10 22.89 -43.81 -13.87
N TRP A 11 22.16 -44.43 -14.80
CA TRP A 11 20.94 -43.81 -15.37
C TRP A 11 19.82 -43.70 -14.32
N LEU A 12 19.64 -44.70 -13.46
CA LEU A 12 18.67 -44.66 -12.37
C LEU A 12 18.98 -43.56 -11.33
N ILE A 13 20.26 -43.37 -11.01
CA ILE A 13 20.70 -42.30 -10.08
C ILE A 13 20.49 -40.93 -10.73
N LEU A 14 20.77 -40.75 -12.03
CA LEU A 14 20.51 -39.52 -12.75
C LEU A 14 19.02 -39.15 -12.79
N ILE A 15 18.14 -40.13 -13.02
CA ILE A 15 16.69 -39.92 -12.99
C ILE A 15 16.20 -39.55 -11.59
N LEU A 16 16.72 -40.22 -10.54
CA LEU A 16 16.36 -39.95 -9.17
C LEU A 16 16.80 -38.55 -8.71
N VAL A 17 18.01 -38.14 -9.09
CA VAL A 17 18.54 -36.79 -8.82
C VAL A 17 17.74 -35.72 -9.55
N SER A 18 17.37 -35.97 -10.82
CA SER A 18 16.51 -35.05 -11.58
C SER A 18 15.13 -34.91 -10.96
N PHE A 19 14.53 -36.00 -10.46
CA PHE A 19 13.23 -35.97 -9.81
C PHE A 19 13.26 -35.21 -8.46
N ILE A 20 14.35 -35.34 -7.69
CA ILE A 20 14.51 -34.59 -6.42
C ILE A 20 14.67 -33.09 -6.68
N ILE A 21 15.37 -32.68 -7.75
CA ILE A 21 15.54 -31.29 -8.11
C ILE A 21 14.21 -30.64 -8.52
N THR A 22 13.34 -31.37 -9.23
CA THR A 22 12.01 -30.85 -9.62
C THR A 22 11.04 -30.71 -8.45
N LEU A 23 11.15 -31.55 -7.39
CA LEU A 23 10.34 -31.39 -6.20
C LEU A 23 10.77 -30.19 -5.33
N SER A 24 12.02 -29.74 -5.43
CA SER A 24 12.55 -28.62 -4.60
C SER A 24 12.13 -27.24 -5.12
N PHE A 25 11.66 -27.12 -6.36
CA PHE A 25 11.21 -25.85 -6.95
C PHE A 25 9.70 -25.62 -6.85
N GLY A 26 8.93 -26.58 -6.31
CA GLY A 26 7.47 -26.56 -6.27
C GLY A 26 6.83 -25.88 -5.05
N SER A 27 7.58 -25.26 -4.15
CA SER A 27 7.00 -24.79 -2.89
C SER A 27 7.54 -23.44 -2.46
N LYS A 28 7.02 -22.37 -3.02
CA LYS A 28 6.91 -21.04 -2.36
C LYS A 28 6.28 -20.00 -3.27
N ALA A 29 5.15 -20.30 -3.83
CA ALA A 29 4.21 -19.26 -4.26
C ALA A 29 2.98 -19.28 -3.33
N MET A 30 3.20 -19.31 -2.02
CA MET A 30 2.23 -18.77 -1.10
C MET A 30 2.29 -17.26 -1.35
N ALA A 31 1.32 -16.73 -2.08
CA ALA A 31 1.12 -15.31 -2.16
C ALA A 31 0.99 -14.82 -0.71
N GLN A 32 2.06 -14.21 -0.21
CA GLN A 32 2.05 -13.58 1.10
C GLN A 32 0.95 -12.53 1.03
N GLN A 33 -0.16 -12.79 1.72
CA GLN A 33 -1.28 -11.85 1.78
C GLN A 33 -0.70 -10.56 2.34
N LYS A 34 -0.54 -9.55 1.47
CA LYS A 34 -0.01 -8.26 1.87
C LYS A 34 -1.01 -7.65 2.83
N ASN A 35 -0.63 -7.50 4.08
CA ASN A 35 -1.43 -6.85 5.13
C ASN A 35 -1.43 -5.33 4.91
N TYR A 36 -2.04 -4.88 3.83
CA TYR A 36 -2.22 -3.46 3.60
C TYR A 36 -3.06 -2.84 4.72
N MET A 37 -2.66 -1.66 5.15
CA MET A 37 -3.43 -0.85 6.06
C MET A 37 -4.23 0.18 5.27
N TYR A 38 -5.53 0.21 5.50
CA TYR A 38 -6.44 1.16 4.87
C TYR A 38 -6.99 2.12 5.91
N ARG A 39 -7.08 3.39 5.56
CA ARG A 39 -7.54 4.43 6.47
C ARG A 39 -8.43 5.43 5.74
N ILE A 40 -9.47 5.89 6.45
CA ILE A 40 -10.33 6.99 6.02
C ILE A 40 -10.15 8.13 7.01
N ALA A 41 -9.88 9.33 6.50
CA ALA A 41 -9.97 10.56 7.27
C ALA A 41 -11.13 11.40 6.73
N LYS A 42 -12.06 11.78 7.61
CA LYS A 42 -13.13 12.73 7.32
C LYS A 42 -12.78 14.05 7.98
N ILE A 43 -12.71 15.08 7.18
CA ILE A 43 -12.18 16.38 7.59
C ILE A 43 -13.19 17.45 7.26
N GLN A 44 -13.48 18.31 8.22
CA GLN A 44 -14.19 19.55 7.96
C GLN A 44 -13.22 20.71 8.06
N VAL A 45 -13.20 21.54 7.02
CA VAL A 45 -12.31 22.68 6.88
C VAL A 45 -13.13 23.97 7.05
N ASP A 46 -12.56 25.00 7.65
CA ASP A 46 -13.14 26.34 7.60
C ASP A 46 -13.29 26.78 6.14
N PRO A 47 -14.50 27.06 5.65
CA PRO A 47 -14.73 27.46 4.26
C PRO A 47 -13.85 28.63 3.80
N SER A 48 -13.51 29.56 4.69
CA SER A 48 -12.64 30.70 4.37
C SER A 48 -11.17 30.32 4.14
N GLN A 49 -10.76 29.12 4.54
CA GLN A 49 -9.40 28.58 4.41
C GLN A 49 -9.29 27.45 3.37
N LEU A 50 -10.39 27.10 2.70
CA LEU A 50 -10.50 25.89 1.88
C LEU A 50 -9.46 25.83 0.76
N ASP A 51 -9.21 26.93 0.06
CA ASP A 51 -8.22 26.99 -1.03
C ASP A 51 -6.79 26.72 -0.51
N LYS A 52 -6.43 27.34 0.62
CA LYS A 52 -5.12 27.14 1.24
C LYS A 52 -4.96 25.72 1.74
N TYR A 53 -6.02 25.17 2.35
CA TYR A 53 -6.04 23.78 2.78
C TYR A 53 -5.82 22.81 1.60
N ASN A 54 -6.55 23.00 0.51
CA ASN A 54 -6.45 22.14 -0.68
C ASN A 54 -5.05 22.19 -1.31
N ILE A 55 -4.39 23.35 -1.31
CA ILE A 55 -3.00 23.47 -1.79
C ILE A 55 -2.07 22.65 -0.89
N ALA A 56 -2.15 22.83 0.43
CA ALA A 56 -1.31 22.13 1.39
C ALA A 56 -1.54 20.60 1.34
N LEU A 57 -2.80 20.16 1.23
CA LEU A 57 -3.16 18.75 1.10
C LEU A 57 -2.57 18.13 -0.18
N LYS A 58 -2.70 18.79 -1.33
CA LYS A 58 -2.14 18.31 -2.62
C LYS A 58 -0.62 18.20 -2.57
N GLU A 59 0.07 19.17 -1.98
CA GLU A 59 1.53 19.14 -1.79
C GLU A 59 1.92 17.92 -0.93
N GLN A 60 1.24 17.71 0.19
CA GLN A 60 1.46 16.60 1.10
C GLN A 60 1.26 15.24 0.40
N MET A 61 0.11 15.04 -0.24
CA MET A 61 -0.23 13.80 -0.95
C MET A 61 0.80 13.45 -2.02
N THR A 62 1.16 14.45 -2.86
CA THR A 62 2.12 14.27 -3.95
C THR A 62 3.52 13.94 -3.41
N THR A 63 3.92 14.60 -2.33
CA THR A 63 5.21 14.34 -1.69
C THR A 63 5.26 12.95 -1.08
N ALA A 64 4.24 12.55 -0.32
CA ALA A 64 4.16 11.23 0.30
C ALA A 64 4.30 10.11 -0.73
N ILE A 65 3.49 10.13 -1.79
CA ILE A 65 3.55 9.13 -2.87
C ILE A 65 4.94 9.09 -3.54
N ARG A 66 5.60 10.24 -3.69
CA ARG A 66 6.90 10.32 -4.37
C ARG A 66 8.06 9.82 -3.52
N VAL A 67 8.05 10.09 -2.20
CA VAL A 67 9.25 9.86 -1.35
C VAL A 67 9.08 8.72 -0.35
N GLU A 68 7.86 8.23 -0.11
CA GLU A 68 7.59 7.18 0.85
C GLU A 68 7.16 5.88 0.16
N PRO A 69 8.04 4.86 0.08
CA PRO A 69 7.71 3.59 -0.59
C PRO A 69 6.55 2.84 0.08
N GLY A 70 6.26 3.12 1.34
CA GLY A 70 5.18 2.50 2.09
C GLY A 70 3.83 3.20 1.93
N VAL A 71 3.75 4.39 1.32
CA VAL A 71 2.50 5.07 0.97
C VAL A 71 2.09 4.66 -0.44
N LEU A 72 1.05 3.84 -0.56
CA LEU A 72 0.70 3.17 -1.81
C LEU A 72 -0.34 3.92 -2.62
N SER A 73 -1.31 4.54 -1.96
CA SER A 73 -2.31 5.37 -2.62
C SER A 73 -2.89 6.42 -1.68
N TYR A 74 -3.28 7.53 -2.26
CA TYR A 74 -3.88 8.67 -1.61
C TYR A 74 -4.99 9.22 -2.50
N TYR A 75 -6.22 9.21 -2.02
CA TYR A 75 -7.37 9.82 -2.70
C TYR A 75 -8.02 10.81 -1.77
N ALA A 76 -8.27 12.01 -2.25
CA ALA A 76 -9.02 13.03 -1.53
C ALA A 76 -10.19 13.48 -2.38
N VAL A 77 -11.38 13.50 -1.81
CA VAL A 77 -12.61 13.94 -2.44
C VAL A 77 -13.34 14.90 -1.52
N ALA A 78 -14.05 15.88 -2.11
CA ALA A 78 -14.92 16.78 -1.38
C ALA A 78 -16.38 16.50 -1.71
N ASP A 79 -17.29 16.75 -0.75
CA ASP A 79 -18.72 16.68 -1.00
C ASP A 79 -19.11 17.79 -2.01
N LYS A 80 -19.90 17.42 -3.04
CA LYS A 80 -20.34 18.38 -4.05
C LYS A 80 -21.29 19.45 -3.50
N LYS A 81 -21.98 19.17 -2.40
CA LYS A 81 -22.93 20.12 -1.77
C LYS A 81 -22.23 21.05 -0.80
N ASP A 82 -21.12 20.59 -0.21
CA ASP A 82 -20.32 21.36 0.72
C ASP A 82 -18.83 20.97 0.57
N LEU A 83 -18.10 21.75 -0.19
CA LEU A 83 -16.68 21.48 -0.50
C LEU A 83 -15.76 21.52 0.72
N SER A 84 -16.25 22.01 1.86
CA SER A 84 -15.50 22.00 3.14
C SER A 84 -15.46 20.61 3.80
N HIS A 85 -16.32 19.69 3.38
CA HIS A 85 -16.32 18.30 3.83
C HIS A 85 -15.44 17.45 2.89
N ILE A 86 -14.29 17.05 3.39
CA ILE A 86 -13.28 16.31 2.63
C ILE A 86 -13.14 14.91 3.23
N THR A 87 -13.15 13.91 2.36
CA THR A 87 -12.83 12.54 2.73
C THR A 87 -11.54 12.12 2.04
N ILE A 88 -10.61 11.60 2.81
CA ILE A 88 -9.34 11.05 2.33
C ILE A 88 -9.37 9.54 2.53
N PHE A 89 -8.99 8.79 1.49
CA PHE A 89 -8.77 7.35 1.54
C PHE A 89 -7.29 7.07 1.28
N GLU A 90 -6.65 6.40 2.23
CA GLU A 90 -5.22 6.13 2.24
C GLU A 90 -4.97 4.63 2.25
N THR A 91 -3.93 4.19 1.54
CA THR A 91 -3.45 2.82 1.58
C THR A 91 -1.96 2.81 1.89
N TYR A 92 -1.59 2.06 2.91
CA TYR A 92 -0.21 1.85 3.33
C TYR A 92 0.19 0.39 3.14
N ALA A 93 1.48 0.14 2.93
CA ALA A 93 2.03 -1.20 2.80
C ALA A 93 1.77 -2.05 4.06
N ASP A 94 1.77 -1.41 5.22
CA ASP A 94 1.48 -1.97 6.55
C ASP A 94 1.37 -0.84 7.60
N SER A 95 1.14 -1.22 8.84
CA SER A 95 1.08 -0.28 9.97
C SER A 95 2.44 0.38 10.29
N ALA A 96 3.57 -0.23 9.93
CA ALA A 96 4.89 0.37 10.11
C ALA A 96 5.10 1.52 9.13
N ALA A 97 4.66 1.37 7.87
CA ALA A 97 4.66 2.42 6.87
C ALA A 97 3.82 3.63 7.31
N TYR A 98 2.61 3.38 7.85
CA TYR A 98 1.82 4.46 8.43
C TYR A 98 2.52 5.18 9.58
N LYS A 99 3.14 4.44 10.52
CA LYS A 99 3.88 5.03 11.64
C LYS A 99 5.06 5.89 11.15
N ALA A 100 5.74 5.46 10.07
CA ALA A 100 6.80 6.25 9.45
C ALA A 100 6.24 7.53 8.79
N HIS A 101 5.11 7.40 8.07
CA HIS A 101 4.43 8.50 7.40
C HIS A 101 4.11 9.66 8.36
N ILE A 102 3.48 9.38 9.50
CA ILE A 102 3.11 10.42 10.47
C ILE A 102 4.31 11.09 11.16
N GLN A 103 5.50 10.51 11.04
CA GLN A 103 6.75 11.10 11.52
C GLN A 103 7.53 11.82 10.42
N ALA A 104 7.12 11.68 9.16
CA ALA A 104 7.81 12.29 8.02
C ALA A 104 7.78 13.82 8.10
N PRO A 105 8.88 14.52 7.75
CA PRO A 105 8.96 15.99 7.85
C PRO A 105 7.86 16.71 7.08
N HIS A 106 7.51 16.23 5.88
CA HIS A 106 6.46 16.84 5.05
C HIS A 106 5.07 16.66 5.67
N PHE A 107 4.80 15.51 6.35
CA PHE A 107 3.54 15.32 7.07
C PHE A 107 3.45 16.27 8.28
N LYS A 108 4.52 16.41 9.06
CA LYS A 108 4.56 17.34 10.18
C LYS A 108 4.35 18.78 9.72
N LYS A 109 5.05 19.21 8.65
CA LYS A 109 4.85 20.52 8.03
C LYS A 109 3.39 20.73 7.61
N TYR A 110 2.79 19.73 6.95
CA TYR A 110 1.37 19.78 6.58
C TYR A 110 0.48 19.96 7.81
N LYS A 111 0.66 19.14 8.84
CA LYS A 111 -0.14 19.23 10.08
C LYS A 111 -0.04 20.61 10.73
N GLU A 112 1.14 21.17 10.84
CA GLU A 112 1.37 22.52 11.36
C GLU A 112 0.67 23.58 10.50
N THR A 113 0.75 23.45 9.17
CA THR A 113 0.14 24.38 8.23
C THR A 113 -1.38 24.41 8.36
N VAL A 114 -2.03 23.22 8.47
CA VAL A 114 -3.50 23.12 8.40
C VAL A 114 -4.20 23.10 9.75
N GLN A 115 -3.49 23.04 10.87
CA GLN A 115 -4.10 22.88 12.19
C GLN A 115 -5.15 23.94 12.54
N HIS A 116 -5.01 25.16 11.99
CA HIS A 116 -5.97 26.27 12.21
C HIS A 116 -7.10 26.31 11.17
N MET A 117 -7.01 25.47 10.15
CA MET A 117 -7.97 25.39 9.06
C MET A 117 -9.01 24.28 9.28
N VAL A 118 -8.64 23.27 10.08
CA VAL A 118 -9.48 22.08 10.33
C VAL A 118 -10.36 22.33 11.53
N THR A 119 -11.67 22.25 11.35
CA THR A 119 -12.68 22.41 12.40
C THR A 119 -13.13 21.07 12.99
N SER A 120 -13.03 19.99 12.20
CA SER A 120 -13.31 18.61 12.63
C SER A 120 -12.45 17.61 11.91
N LEU A 121 -12.04 16.55 12.61
CA LEU A 121 -11.27 15.43 12.07
C LEU A 121 -11.73 14.13 12.72
N GLU A 122 -12.18 13.19 11.90
CA GLU A 122 -12.42 11.79 12.26
C GLU A 122 -11.48 10.91 11.45
N VAL A 123 -10.77 9.98 12.09
CA VAL A 123 -9.88 9.03 11.42
C VAL A 123 -10.28 7.62 11.81
N VAL A 124 -10.50 6.76 10.80
CA VAL A 124 -10.97 5.39 10.99
C VAL A 124 -10.08 4.43 10.22
N ASP A 125 -9.60 3.38 10.89
CA ASP A 125 -8.97 2.24 10.23
C ASP A 125 -10.09 1.35 9.67
N VAL A 126 -9.94 0.91 8.44
CA VAL A 126 -10.97 0.14 7.72
C VAL A 126 -10.37 -1.08 7.03
N ASP A 127 -11.20 -2.09 6.80
CA ASP A 127 -10.85 -3.27 6.02
C ASP A 127 -11.37 -3.13 4.59
N LEU A 128 -10.54 -3.45 3.60
CA LEU A 128 -10.94 -3.46 2.21
C LEU A 128 -11.79 -4.70 1.92
N ILE A 129 -13.07 -4.50 1.62
CA ILE A 129 -13.99 -5.58 1.23
C ILE A 129 -13.70 -6.06 -0.20
N GLY A 130 -13.27 -5.16 -1.08
CA GLY A 130 -12.95 -5.49 -2.45
C GLY A 130 -12.60 -4.27 -3.29
N SER A 131 -11.93 -4.49 -4.43
CA SER A 131 -11.65 -3.46 -5.42
C SER A 131 -11.85 -4.02 -6.82
N ALA A 132 -12.39 -3.21 -7.73
CA ALA A 132 -12.51 -3.54 -9.14
C ALA A 132 -12.15 -2.32 -9.99
N LYS A 133 -11.40 -2.56 -11.07
CA LYS A 133 -11.02 -1.54 -12.04
C LYS A 133 -11.23 -2.09 -13.45
N LYS A 134 -11.58 -1.21 -14.40
CA LYS A 134 -11.56 -1.61 -15.81
C LYS A 134 -10.12 -1.85 -16.26
N PRO A 135 -9.87 -2.82 -17.15
CA PRO A 135 -8.55 -3.01 -17.75
C PRO A 135 -8.05 -1.68 -18.37
N GLY A 136 -6.83 -1.27 -18.03
CA GLY A 136 -6.21 -0.06 -18.59
C GLY A 136 -6.52 1.26 -17.85
N MET A 137 -7.19 1.20 -16.69
CA MET A 137 -7.33 2.37 -15.78
C MET A 137 -6.38 2.26 -14.58
#